data_c6317408d10ea1e509799735c36fe4ac
#
_entry.id   c6317408d10ea1e509799735c36fe4ac
#
_cell.length_a   1.000
_cell.length_b   1.000
_cell.length_c   1.000
_cell.angle_alpha   90.00
_cell.angle_beta   90.00
_cell.angle_gamma   90.00
#
_symmetry.space_group_name_H-M   'P 1'
#
loop_
_entity.id
_entity.type
_entity.pdbx_description
1 polymer ?
#
loop_
_entity_poly.entity_id
_entity_poly.type
_entity_poly.pdbx_seq_one_letter_code
_entity_poly.pdbx_strand_id
1 'polypeptide(L)'
;MVHVARWNWGEKEWSPFSAGEMDRRQADLRAHMAAEDLDACLLTSFHNICYYSGWLYCYFGRKYGMVVDADRATTISAGIDGGQPWRRTHGDNVVYSDWRRDNYYRAVRDLTGGVSRLGVEFDHLSVDQFRALESALPGVELVDVGTATMWMRTIKSAEEHDLIRHGTRICDLGAEACVEAVAAGVPEHEVALATTQAMVREI
;
A
#
# COMPACT_ATOMS: atom_id res chain seq x y z
N MET A 1 15.79 -24.11 -0.25
CA MET A 1 14.76 -23.37 -1.01
C MET A 1 14.69 -21.97 -0.44
N VAL A 2 14.89 -20.96 -1.26
CA VAL A 2 14.83 -19.55 -0.82
C VAL A 2 13.35 -19.21 -0.57
N HIS A 3 13.00 -18.79 0.65
CA HIS A 3 11.64 -18.50 1.06
C HIS A 3 11.28 -17.02 0.92
N VAL A 4 12.31 -16.17 0.96
CA VAL A 4 12.22 -14.72 0.76
C VAL A 4 13.29 -14.33 -0.25
N ALA A 5 12.95 -13.59 -1.28
CA ALA A 5 13.85 -13.20 -2.37
C ALA A 5 13.61 -11.75 -2.81
N ARG A 6 14.63 -11.15 -3.43
CA ARG A 6 14.52 -9.87 -4.14
C ARG A 6 14.41 -10.17 -5.64
N TRP A 7 13.29 -9.82 -6.24
CA TRP A 7 13.04 -10.01 -7.67
C TRP A 7 13.01 -8.66 -8.38
N ASN A 8 14.17 -8.06 -8.49
CA ASN A 8 14.37 -6.71 -9.02
C ASN A 8 14.55 -6.78 -10.54
N TRP A 9 13.45 -6.99 -11.27
CA TRP A 9 13.44 -7.15 -12.72
C TRP A 9 12.82 -5.93 -13.42
N GLY A 10 13.52 -5.45 -14.44
CA GLY A 10 13.08 -4.34 -15.28
C GLY A 10 13.31 -2.97 -14.62
N GLU A 11 12.90 -1.94 -15.32
CA GLU A 11 12.95 -0.56 -14.85
C GLU A 11 11.77 -0.24 -13.93
N LYS A 12 11.95 0.76 -13.07
CA LYS A 12 10.84 1.31 -12.27
C LYS A 12 9.80 1.92 -13.19
N GLU A 13 8.53 1.63 -12.93
CA GLU A 13 7.43 2.24 -13.66
C GLU A 13 7.13 3.63 -13.07
N TRP A 14 6.52 4.47 -13.92
CA TRP A 14 6.10 5.78 -13.49
C TRP A 14 5.00 5.69 -12.42
N SER A 15 5.14 6.50 -11.38
CA SER A 15 4.13 6.72 -10.35
C SER A 15 3.33 7.99 -10.69
N PRO A 16 2.03 8.09 -10.38
CA PRO A 16 1.29 9.34 -10.51
C PRO A 16 1.82 10.46 -9.61
N PHE A 17 2.65 10.11 -8.62
CA PHE A 17 3.30 11.07 -7.73
C PHE A 17 4.79 11.19 -8.06
N SER A 18 5.34 12.39 -7.87
CA SER A 18 6.78 12.62 -7.99
C SER A 18 7.56 11.84 -6.92
N ALA A 19 8.84 11.56 -7.21
CA ALA A 19 9.73 10.99 -6.20
C ALA A 19 9.82 11.86 -4.95
N GLY A 20 9.81 13.19 -5.11
CA GLY A 20 9.83 14.14 -3.99
C GLY A 20 8.61 14.03 -3.08
N GLU A 21 7.42 13.82 -3.64
CA GLU A 21 6.21 13.60 -2.85
C GLU A 21 6.28 12.26 -2.10
N MET A 22 6.76 11.21 -2.75
CA MET A 22 6.92 9.91 -2.09
C MET A 22 7.95 9.95 -0.96
N ASP A 23 9.07 10.65 -1.18
CA ASP A 23 10.10 10.87 -0.15
C ASP A 23 9.55 11.68 1.03
N ARG A 24 8.75 12.72 0.76
CA ARG A 24 8.09 13.51 1.80
C ARG A 24 7.20 12.64 2.69
N ARG A 25 6.35 11.80 2.09
CA ARG A 25 5.46 10.88 2.82
C ARG A 25 6.23 9.96 3.75
N GLN A 26 7.31 9.36 3.24
CA GLN A 26 8.17 8.49 4.04
C GLN A 26 8.94 9.27 5.12
N ALA A 27 9.34 10.52 4.84
CA ALA A 27 10.00 11.39 5.83
C ALA A 27 9.05 11.75 6.98
N ASP A 28 7.77 12.04 6.70
CA ASP A 28 6.77 12.32 7.72
C ASP A 28 6.57 11.10 8.65
N LEU A 29 6.52 9.89 8.08
CA LEU A 29 6.45 8.66 8.89
C LEU A 29 7.70 8.46 9.75
N ARG A 30 8.89 8.68 9.19
CA ARG A 30 10.15 8.60 9.94
C ARG A 30 10.25 9.65 11.05
N ALA A 31 9.73 10.84 10.82
CA ALA A 31 9.67 11.88 11.85
C ALA A 31 8.77 11.44 13.03
N HIS A 32 7.63 10.82 12.74
CA HIS A 32 6.78 10.23 13.78
C HIS A 32 7.49 9.07 14.50
N MET A 33 8.15 8.18 13.76
CA MET A 33 8.93 7.09 14.36
C MET A 33 9.97 7.62 15.34
N ALA A 34 10.69 8.66 14.96
CA ALA A 34 11.68 9.29 15.85
C ALA A 34 11.05 9.93 17.09
N ALA A 35 9.87 10.53 16.95
CA ALA A 35 9.16 11.16 18.08
C ALA A 35 8.62 10.13 19.08
N GLU A 36 8.26 8.92 18.63
CA GLU A 36 7.71 7.84 19.43
C GLU A 36 8.74 6.77 19.79
N ASP A 37 10.00 6.98 19.49
CA ASP A 37 11.11 6.03 19.74
C ASP A 37 10.85 4.65 19.11
N LEU A 38 10.41 4.64 17.83
CA LEU A 38 10.16 3.44 17.04
C LEU A 38 11.35 3.16 16.14
N ASP A 39 11.81 1.91 16.13
CA ASP A 39 12.91 1.45 15.26
C ASP A 39 12.47 1.26 13.81
N ALA A 40 11.24 0.83 13.62
CA ALA A 40 10.60 0.61 12.32
C ALA A 40 9.07 0.67 12.40
N CYS A 41 8.41 0.76 11.25
CA CYS A 41 6.96 0.55 11.11
C CYS A 41 6.69 -0.59 10.13
N LEU A 42 5.75 -1.48 10.48
CA LEU A 42 5.14 -2.45 9.57
C LEU A 42 3.74 -1.99 9.23
N LEU A 43 3.55 -1.56 7.99
CA LEU A 43 2.25 -1.18 7.44
C LEU A 43 1.63 -2.39 6.73
N THR A 44 0.36 -2.66 7.01
CA THR A 44 -0.35 -3.83 6.49
C THR A 44 -1.65 -3.47 5.77
N SER A 45 -2.19 -2.27 6.01
CA SER A 45 -3.39 -1.80 5.32
C SER A 45 -3.09 -1.44 3.86
N PHE A 46 -4.05 -1.75 3.00
CA PHE A 46 -3.95 -1.45 1.57
C PHE A 46 -3.64 0.03 1.31
N HIS A 47 -4.38 0.93 1.97
CA HIS A 47 -4.21 2.37 1.77
C HIS A 47 -2.86 2.89 2.27
N ASN A 48 -2.32 2.39 3.39
CA ASN A 48 -1.01 2.82 3.85
C ASN A 48 0.12 2.25 2.97
N ILE A 49 0.04 0.98 2.57
CA ILE A 49 1.01 0.43 1.62
C ILE A 49 1.01 1.24 0.32
N CYS A 50 -0.17 1.53 -0.26
CA CYS A 50 -0.27 2.37 -1.46
C CYS A 50 0.25 3.79 -1.22
N TYR A 51 -0.09 4.42 -0.10
CA TYR A 51 0.27 5.80 0.21
C TYR A 51 1.79 6.00 0.33
N TYR A 52 2.48 5.09 1.04
CA TYR A 52 3.91 5.22 1.31
C TYR A 52 4.81 4.56 0.27
N SER A 53 4.27 3.70 -0.60
CA SER A 53 5.06 3.03 -1.63
C SER A 53 4.68 3.39 -3.07
N GLY A 54 3.51 3.97 -3.32
CA GLY A 54 2.96 4.15 -4.66
C GLY A 54 2.48 2.85 -5.32
N TRP A 55 2.70 1.71 -4.70
CA TRP A 55 2.33 0.42 -5.27
C TRP A 55 0.86 0.12 -5.08
N LEU A 56 0.10 0.24 -6.17
CA LEU A 56 -1.29 -0.21 -6.25
C LEU A 56 -1.32 -1.69 -6.62
N TYR A 57 -1.88 -2.53 -5.76
CA TYR A 57 -1.93 -3.98 -5.94
C TYR A 57 -3.36 -4.52 -5.77
N CYS A 58 -3.59 -5.72 -6.27
CA CYS A 58 -4.85 -6.42 -6.05
C CYS A 58 -4.85 -7.04 -4.64
N TYR A 59 -5.68 -6.52 -3.74
CA TYR A 59 -5.85 -7.09 -2.41
C TYR A 59 -6.68 -8.38 -2.49
N PHE A 60 -5.99 -9.52 -2.61
CA PHE A 60 -6.62 -10.77 -2.96
C PHE A 60 -6.02 -11.95 -2.20
N GLY A 61 -6.51 -12.20 -1.00
CA GLY A 61 -6.24 -13.44 -0.24
C GLY A 61 -4.79 -13.74 0.13
N ARG A 62 -3.87 -12.80 -0.08
CA ARG A 62 -2.47 -12.87 0.31
C ARG A 62 -2.16 -11.79 1.34
N LYS A 63 -1.11 -12.04 2.16
CA LYS A 63 -0.59 -11.03 3.06
C LYS A 63 0.36 -10.12 2.30
N TYR A 64 0.17 -8.82 2.45
CA TYR A 64 1.06 -7.78 1.95
C TYR A 64 1.51 -6.91 3.10
N GLY A 65 2.60 -6.23 2.95
CA GLY A 65 3.11 -5.32 3.96
C GLY A 65 4.15 -4.37 3.38
N MET A 66 4.51 -3.41 4.19
CA MET A 66 5.63 -2.52 3.94
C MET A 66 6.34 -2.26 5.25
N VAL A 67 7.64 -2.49 5.28
CA VAL A 67 8.49 -2.10 6.42
C VAL A 67 9.19 -0.80 6.05
N VAL A 68 9.07 0.18 6.92
CA VAL A 68 9.81 1.44 6.85
C VAL A 68 10.71 1.51 8.08
N ASP A 69 12.01 1.59 7.87
CA ASP A 69 13.02 1.87 8.89
C ASP A 69 13.65 3.27 8.68
N ALA A 70 14.64 3.61 9.44
CA ALA A 70 15.31 4.93 9.36
C ALA A 70 15.83 5.24 7.95
N ASP A 71 16.32 4.23 7.22
CA ASP A 71 17.04 4.41 5.96
C ASP A 71 16.27 3.88 4.75
N ARG A 72 15.39 2.88 4.95
CA ARG A 72 14.78 2.12 3.86
C ARG A 72 13.27 2.03 3.99
N ALA A 73 12.64 1.80 2.85
CA ALA A 73 11.24 1.48 2.73
C ALA A 73 11.11 0.27 1.80
N THR A 74 10.60 -0.84 2.32
CA THR A 74 10.58 -2.13 1.60
C THR A 74 9.21 -2.74 1.66
N THR A 75 8.57 -2.93 0.50
CA THR A 75 7.30 -3.67 0.40
C THR A 75 7.53 -5.18 0.46
N ILE A 76 6.55 -5.88 1.03
CA ILE A 76 6.52 -7.36 1.11
C ILE A 76 5.36 -7.85 0.26
N SER A 77 5.66 -8.66 -0.75
CA SER A 77 4.67 -9.19 -1.69
C SER A 77 4.73 -10.70 -1.82
N ALA A 78 3.64 -11.27 -2.31
CA ALA A 78 3.56 -12.71 -2.57
C ALA A 78 4.25 -13.08 -3.90
N GLY A 79 4.75 -14.29 -4.01
CA GLY A 79 5.43 -14.80 -5.21
C GLY A 79 4.57 -14.80 -6.47
N ILE A 80 3.24 -14.84 -6.33
CA ILE A 80 2.32 -14.76 -7.47
C ILE A 80 2.40 -13.41 -8.21
N ASP A 81 2.79 -12.34 -7.52
CA ASP A 81 2.89 -10.98 -8.09
C ASP A 81 4.31 -10.69 -8.62
N GLY A 82 5.21 -11.68 -8.59
CA GLY A 82 6.63 -11.50 -8.79
C GLY A 82 7.02 -10.63 -9.98
N GLY A 83 7.91 -9.68 -9.73
CA GLY A 83 8.40 -8.68 -10.70
C GLY A 83 7.60 -7.37 -10.73
N GLN A 84 6.27 -7.38 -10.66
CA GLN A 84 5.46 -6.16 -10.65
C GLN A 84 5.70 -5.28 -9.41
N PRO A 85 5.71 -5.81 -8.16
CA PRO A 85 5.88 -4.98 -6.99
C PRO A 85 7.17 -4.16 -7.00
N TRP A 86 8.27 -4.76 -7.41
CA TRP A 86 9.54 -4.05 -7.58
C TRP A 86 9.43 -2.85 -8.52
N ARG A 87 8.81 -3.05 -9.68
CA ARG A 87 8.70 -2.01 -10.70
C ARG A 87 7.85 -0.82 -10.26
N ARG A 88 6.82 -1.07 -9.43
CA ARG A 88 5.82 -0.08 -9.02
C ARG A 88 6.02 0.51 -7.64
N THR A 89 6.94 -0.02 -6.86
CA THR A 89 7.22 0.45 -5.50
C THR A 89 8.26 1.58 -5.52
N HIS A 90 7.94 2.70 -4.87
CA HIS A 90 8.95 3.68 -4.48
C HIS A 90 9.71 3.11 -3.27
N GLY A 91 10.98 2.75 -3.46
CA GLY A 91 11.78 1.99 -2.49
C GLY A 91 12.08 0.59 -2.99
N ASP A 92 12.21 -0.35 -2.08
CA ASP A 92 12.60 -1.74 -2.36
C ASP A 92 11.41 -2.71 -2.25
N ASN A 93 11.62 -3.95 -2.67
CA ASN A 93 10.63 -5.01 -2.55
C ASN A 93 11.29 -6.35 -2.18
N VAL A 94 10.63 -7.11 -1.33
CA VAL A 94 10.92 -8.52 -1.10
C VAL A 94 9.70 -9.37 -1.41
N VAL A 95 9.95 -10.55 -1.93
CA VAL A 95 8.92 -11.51 -2.33
C VAL A 95 9.03 -12.75 -1.46
N TYR A 96 7.93 -13.16 -0.81
CA TYR A 96 7.88 -14.45 -0.14
C TYR A 96 7.26 -15.50 -1.06
N SER A 97 7.84 -16.73 -1.06
CA SER A 97 7.56 -17.75 -2.07
C SER A 97 6.56 -18.82 -1.66
N ASP A 98 6.31 -19.00 -0.36
CA ASP A 98 5.41 -20.06 0.15
C ASP A 98 4.53 -19.54 1.29
N TRP A 99 3.32 -19.08 0.93
CA TRP A 99 2.36 -18.53 1.88
C TRP A 99 1.86 -19.54 2.93
N ARG A 100 1.86 -20.84 2.63
CA ARG A 100 1.41 -21.91 3.54
C ARG A 100 2.33 -22.13 4.73
N ARG A 101 3.57 -21.64 4.64
CA ARG A 101 4.61 -21.77 5.68
C ARG A 101 4.85 -20.48 6.43
N ASP A 102 3.93 -19.55 6.35
CA ASP A 102 4.04 -18.22 6.97
C ASP A 102 5.31 -17.45 6.61
N ASN A 103 5.80 -17.64 5.38
CA ASN A 103 6.99 -16.96 4.89
C ASN A 103 6.83 -15.42 4.85
N TYR A 104 5.61 -14.91 4.88
CA TYR A 104 5.34 -13.50 5.10
C TYR A 104 5.98 -13.01 6.42
N TYR A 105 5.75 -13.70 7.53
CA TYR A 105 6.32 -13.32 8.84
C TYR A 105 7.83 -13.52 8.90
N ARG A 106 8.37 -14.44 8.10
CA ARG A 106 9.83 -14.54 7.91
C ARG A 106 10.39 -13.31 7.20
N ALA A 107 9.71 -12.83 6.14
CA ALA A 107 10.10 -11.61 5.46
C ALA A 107 10.04 -10.40 6.40
N VAL A 108 8.98 -10.29 7.21
CA VAL A 108 8.89 -9.24 8.24
C VAL A 108 10.08 -9.32 9.18
N ARG A 109 10.35 -10.48 9.77
CA ARG A 109 11.48 -10.68 10.69
C ARG A 109 12.84 -10.34 10.06
N ASP A 110 13.05 -10.75 8.81
CA ASP A 110 14.30 -10.50 8.11
C ASP A 110 14.52 -9.00 7.81
N LEU A 111 13.43 -8.24 7.64
CA LEU A 111 13.47 -6.79 7.45
C LEU A 111 13.54 -6.00 8.77
N THR A 112 13.02 -6.54 9.85
CA THR A 112 12.98 -5.90 11.18
C THR A 112 14.00 -6.51 12.15
N GLY A 113 15.06 -7.14 11.62
CA GLY A 113 16.08 -7.76 12.48
C GLY A 113 16.77 -6.75 13.40
N GLY A 114 16.69 -6.98 14.71
CA GLY A 114 17.33 -6.13 15.73
C GLY A 114 16.48 -4.98 16.24
N VAL A 115 15.21 -4.82 15.79
CA VAL A 115 14.31 -3.81 16.35
C VAL A 115 13.84 -4.23 17.75
N SER A 116 13.60 -3.25 18.60
CA SER A 116 13.02 -3.40 19.94
C SER A 116 11.58 -2.92 19.99
N ARG A 117 11.26 -1.88 19.21
CA ARG A 117 9.94 -1.25 19.15
C ARG A 117 9.49 -1.14 17.69
N LEU A 118 8.38 -1.79 17.37
CA LEU A 118 7.82 -1.83 16.01
C LEU A 118 6.43 -1.18 15.98
N GLY A 119 6.29 -0.12 15.18
CA GLY A 119 5.00 0.48 14.89
C GLY A 119 4.17 -0.45 13.99
N VAL A 120 2.91 -0.70 14.36
CA VAL A 120 1.97 -1.53 13.61
C VAL A 120 0.57 -0.93 13.64
N GLU A 121 -0.26 -1.26 12.67
CA GLU A 121 -1.65 -0.76 12.56
C GLU A 121 -2.62 -1.65 13.35
N PHE A 122 -2.94 -1.27 14.59
CA PHE A 122 -3.86 -2.05 15.44
C PHE A 122 -5.30 -2.08 14.90
N ASP A 123 -5.69 -1.04 14.17
CA ASP A 123 -6.99 -0.94 13.52
C ASP A 123 -7.14 -1.84 12.28
N HIS A 124 -6.03 -2.41 11.78
CA HIS A 124 -6.02 -3.27 10.61
C HIS A 124 -5.63 -4.73 10.91
N LEU A 125 -4.79 -4.97 11.90
CA LEU A 125 -4.37 -6.33 12.26
C LEU A 125 -5.49 -7.13 12.90
N SER A 126 -5.83 -8.29 12.34
CA SER A 126 -6.67 -9.24 13.05
C SER A 126 -5.93 -9.80 14.28
N VAL A 127 -6.68 -10.32 15.25
CA VAL A 127 -6.09 -10.96 16.45
C VAL A 127 -5.14 -12.10 16.06
N ASP A 128 -5.47 -12.86 15.01
CA ASP A 128 -4.62 -13.96 14.52
C ASP A 128 -3.30 -13.42 13.94
N GLN A 129 -3.36 -12.36 13.13
CA GLN A 129 -2.18 -11.70 12.58
C GLN A 129 -1.30 -11.09 13.68
N PHE A 130 -1.91 -10.46 14.67
CA PHE A 130 -1.20 -9.90 15.82
C PHE A 130 -0.42 -10.98 16.59
N ARG A 131 -1.09 -12.09 16.94
CA ARG A 131 -0.44 -13.22 17.63
C ARG A 131 0.66 -13.88 16.80
N ALA A 132 0.46 -14.01 15.49
CA ALA A 132 1.48 -14.53 14.60
C ALA A 132 2.70 -13.61 14.51
N LEU A 133 2.48 -12.28 14.56
CA LEU A 133 3.54 -11.28 14.59
C LEU A 133 4.33 -11.34 15.91
N GLU A 134 3.65 -11.40 17.06
CA GLU A 134 4.31 -11.59 18.37
C GLU A 134 5.16 -12.87 18.39
N SER A 135 4.64 -13.96 17.84
CA SER A 135 5.36 -15.22 17.75
C SER A 135 6.59 -15.15 16.81
N ALA A 136 6.50 -14.37 15.75
CA ALA A 136 7.60 -14.19 14.79
C ALA A 136 8.69 -13.25 15.28
N LEU A 137 8.34 -12.31 16.17
CA LEU A 137 9.21 -11.25 16.71
C LEU A 137 9.24 -11.28 18.26
N PRO A 138 9.77 -12.33 18.85
CA PRO A 138 9.76 -12.47 20.31
C PRO A 138 10.58 -11.34 20.98
N GLY A 139 9.98 -10.67 21.95
CA GLY A 139 10.61 -9.59 22.71
C GLY A 139 10.53 -8.20 22.05
N VAL A 140 9.90 -8.08 20.88
CA VAL A 140 9.65 -6.79 20.25
C VAL A 140 8.35 -6.20 20.83
N GLU A 141 8.39 -4.94 21.24
CA GLU A 141 7.19 -4.19 21.62
C GLU A 141 6.46 -3.73 20.38
N LEU A 142 5.17 -4.08 20.27
CA LEU A 142 4.30 -3.63 19.19
C LEU A 142 3.53 -2.38 19.64
N VAL A 143 3.67 -1.29 18.88
CA VAL A 143 3.11 0.03 19.20
C VAL A 143 2.12 0.45 18.12
N ASP A 144 0.94 0.95 18.50
CA ASP A 144 -0.06 1.38 17.52
C ASP A 144 0.34 2.66 16.78
N VAL A 145 0.30 2.61 15.45
CA VAL A 145 0.50 3.77 14.57
C VAL A 145 -0.71 4.06 13.68
N GLY A 146 -1.82 3.34 13.84
CA GLY A 146 -3.01 3.47 12.99
C GLY A 146 -3.56 4.90 12.96
N THR A 147 -3.78 5.50 14.13
CA THR A 147 -4.27 6.89 14.23
C THR A 147 -3.28 7.89 13.63
N ALA A 148 -1.99 7.76 13.87
CA ALA A 148 -0.97 8.67 13.35
C ALA A 148 -0.89 8.63 11.81
N THR A 149 -0.85 7.43 11.23
CA THR A 149 -0.82 7.26 9.77
C THR A 149 -2.11 7.75 9.10
N MET A 150 -3.26 7.61 9.76
CA MET A 150 -4.53 8.19 9.30
C MET A 150 -4.43 9.72 9.22
N TRP A 151 -3.92 10.38 10.26
CA TRP A 151 -3.79 11.84 10.29
C TRP A 151 -2.82 12.35 9.23
N MET A 152 -1.68 11.67 8.99
CA MET A 152 -0.74 12.03 7.92
C MET A 152 -1.40 12.06 6.53
N ARG A 153 -2.39 11.19 6.28
CA ARG A 153 -3.15 11.15 5.02
C ARG A 153 -4.32 12.14 4.97
N THR A 154 -4.68 12.74 6.09
CA THR A 154 -5.84 13.66 6.17
C THR A 154 -5.54 14.99 5.48
N ILE A 155 -4.33 15.52 5.63
CA ILE A 155 -3.91 16.77 4.98
C ILE A 155 -3.26 16.44 3.65
N LYS A 156 -3.89 16.88 2.55
CA LYS A 156 -3.48 16.54 1.18
C LYS A 156 -2.40 17.48 0.69
N SER A 157 -1.42 16.92 -0.02
CA SER A 157 -0.41 17.70 -0.75
C SER A 157 -0.99 18.35 -2.02
N ALA A 158 -0.21 19.23 -2.65
CA ALA A 158 -0.61 19.83 -3.93
C ALA A 158 -0.81 18.77 -5.02
N GLU A 159 0.08 17.78 -5.12
CA GLU A 159 -0.02 16.69 -6.09
C GLU A 159 -1.26 15.82 -5.84
N GLU A 160 -1.59 15.55 -4.56
CA GLU A 160 -2.83 14.83 -4.21
C GLU A 160 -4.07 15.64 -4.59
N HIS A 161 -4.07 16.95 -4.37
CA HIS A 161 -5.17 17.82 -4.81
C HIS A 161 -5.36 17.78 -6.33
N ASP A 162 -4.28 17.78 -7.11
CA ASP A 162 -4.36 17.73 -8.56
C ASP A 162 -4.93 16.41 -9.07
N LEU A 163 -4.52 15.28 -8.47
CA LEU A 163 -5.09 13.97 -8.79
C LEU A 163 -6.56 13.85 -8.36
N ILE A 164 -6.94 14.39 -7.20
CA ILE A 164 -8.34 14.42 -6.78
C ILE A 164 -9.19 15.23 -7.76
N ARG A 165 -8.72 16.41 -8.19
CA ARG A 165 -9.43 17.23 -9.19
C ARG A 165 -9.56 16.52 -10.54
N HIS A 166 -8.50 15.80 -10.96
CA HIS A 166 -8.56 15.02 -12.19
C HIS A 166 -9.58 13.87 -12.07
N GLY A 167 -9.52 13.09 -10.99
CA GLY A 167 -10.49 12.03 -10.72
C GLY A 167 -11.93 12.53 -10.63
N THR A 168 -12.14 13.71 -10.00
CA THR A 168 -13.48 14.32 -9.94
C THR A 168 -14.03 14.62 -11.33
N ARG A 169 -13.23 15.21 -12.23
CA ARG A 169 -13.65 15.46 -13.62
C ARG A 169 -14.06 14.18 -14.36
N ILE A 170 -13.29 13.11 -14.16
CA ILE A 170 -13.63 11.79 -14.75
C ILE A 170 -14.97 11.28 -14.19
N CYS A 171 -15.18 11.43 -12.87
CA CYS A 171 -16.46 11.05 -12.26
C CYS A 171 -17.64 11.87 -12.79
N ASP A 172 -17.47 13.18 -13.03
CA ASP A 172 -18.51 14.04 -13.59
C ASP A 172 -18.90 13.59 -15.01
N LEU A 173 -17.92 13.30 -15.87
CA LEU A 173 -18.18 12.72 -17.22
C LEU A 173 -18.92 11.39 -17.16
N GLY A 174 -18.55 10.52 -16.21
CA GLY A 174 -19.29 9.27 -15.98
C GLY A 174 -20.73 9.50 -15.54
N ALA A 175 -20.95 10.48 -14.65
CA ALA A 175 -22.28 10.84 -14.16
C ALA A 175 -23.17 11.40 -15.29
N GLU A 176 -22.63 12.28 -16.12
CA GLU A 176 -23.35 12.81 -17.30
C GLU A 176 -23.74 11.70 -18.25
N ALA A 177 -22.81 10.81 -18.61
CA ALA A 177 -23.10 9.67 -19.49
C ALA A 177 -24.11 8.70 -18.89
N CYS A 178 -24.10 8.51 -17.56
CA CYS A 178 -25.11 7.72 -16.86
C CYS A 178 -26.50 8.32 -17.02
N VAL A 179 -26.64 9.63 -16.76
CA VAL A 179 -27.93 10.34 -16.88
C VAL A 179 -28.46 10.28 -18.31
N GLU A 180 -27.61 10.47 -19.31
CA GLU A 180 -27.98 10.42 -20.73
C GLU A 180 -28.42 9.01 -21.17
N ALA A 181 -27.83 7.96 -20.62
CA ALA A 181 -28.15 6.58 -20.97
C ALA A 181 -29.45 6.05 -20.34
N VAL A 182 -29.95 6.70 -19.28
CA VAL A 182 -31.18 6.25 -18.60
C VAL A 182 -32.40 6.58 -19.43
N ALA A 183 -33.05 5.56 -19.94
CA ALA A 183 -34.33 5.68 -20.68
C ALA A 183 -35.24 4.45 -20.45
N ALA A 184 -36.52 4.61 -20.72
CA ALA A 184 -37.48 3.52 -20.60
C ALA A 184 -37.09 2.34 -21.52
N GLY A 185 -36.95 1.15 -20.93
CA GLY A 185 -36.59 -0.07 -21.65
C GLY A 185 -35.08 -0.29 -21.80
N VAL A 186 -34.23 0.62 -21.37
CA VAL A 186 -32.78 0.43 -21.35
C VAL A 186 -32.39 -0.43 -20.13
N PRO A 187 -31.72 -1.56 -20.33
CA PRO A 187 -31.25 -2.40 -19.24
C PRO A 187 -30.15 -1.71 -18.40
N GLU A 188 -30.09 -2.00 -17.10
CA GLU A 188 -29.11 -1.43 -16.16
C GLU A 188 -27.66 -1.60 -16.62
N HIS A 189 -27.33 -2.75 -17.19
CA HIS A 189 -25.96 -3.02 -17.65
C HIS A 189 -25.54 -2.14 -18.83
N GLU A 190 -26.45 -1.68 -19.68
CA GLU A 190 -26.16 -0.74 -20.77
C GLU A 190 -25.84 0.65 -20.21
N VAL A 191 -26.57 1.10 -19.18
CA VAL A 191 -26.27 2.34 -18.48
C VAL A 191 -24.89 2.26 -17.82
N ALA A 192 -24.59 1.17 -17.13
CA ALA A 192 -23.27 0.95 -16.51
C ALA A 192 -22.14 0.92 -17.55
N LEU A 193 -22.38 0.32 -18.71
CA LEU A 193 -21.40 0.27 -19.81
C LEU A 193 -21.14 1.66 -20.40
N ALA A 194 -22.18 2.44 -20.66
CA ALA A 194 -22.05 3.81 -21.16
C ALA A 194 -21.23 4.68 -20.20
N THR A 195 -21.53 4.61 -18.91
CA THR A 195 -20.79 5.28 -17.84
C THR A 195 -19.31 4.90 -17.85
N THR A 196 -19.02 3.61 -17.87
CA THR A 196 -17.64 3.09 -17.87
C THR A 196 -16.89 3.54 -19.12
N GLN A 197 -17.50 3.49 -20.29
CA GLN A 197 -16.88 3.89 -21.55
C GLN A 197 -16.54 5.38 -21.60
N ALA A 198 -17.39 6.23 -21.01
CA ALA A 198 -17.10 7.67 -20.90
C ALA A 198 -15.87 7.92 -20.02
N MET A 199 -15.79 7.25 -18.87
CA MET A 199 -14.67 7.41 -17.93
C MET A 199 -13.34 6.88 -18.49
N VAL A 200 -13.32 5.70 -19.10
CA VAL A 200 -12.09 5.02 -19.59
C VAL A 200 -11.39 5.82 -20.70
N ARG A 201 -12.11 6.67 -21.43
CA ARG A 201 -11.51 7.51 -22.48
C ARG A 201 -10.63 8.63 -21.94
N GLU A 202 -10.76 8.96 -20.66
CA GLU A 202 -10.06 10.06 -19.98
C GLU A 202 -8.91 9.57 -19.07
N ILE A 203 -8.76 8.24 -18.94
CA ILE A 203 -7.68 7.60 -18.20
C ILE A 203 -6.51 7.27 -19.12
#